data_4f5fae1278d852822e21f064b123d00a
#
_entry.id   4f5fae1278d852822e21f064b123d00a
#
_cell.length_a   1.000
_cell.length_b   1.000
_cell.length_c   1.000
_cell.angle_alpha   90.00
_cell.angle_beta   90.00
_cell.angle_gamma   90.00
#
_symmetry.space_group_name_H-M   'P 1'
#
loop_
_entity.id
_entity.type
_entity.pdbx_description
1 polymer ?
#
loop_
_entity_poly.entity_id
_entity_poly.type
_entity_poly.pdbx_seq_one_letter_code
_entity_poly.pdbx_strand_id
1 'polypeptide(L)'
;RYLVKHHGFQCTFVSLKPAGIGDGIRRIQYSPQGGATARTHYCTRTFENATAHAHGVYQACRQHPTLRPDLVVGHSGFGSTLFLRELFGCPIINYFEYFYRPHNSDLDFRPEFSPAEMDILRSYCRNAMILLDLENCDAGYSPTSWQQSLMPTAYKDKVEAIFDGVDTTIWHRQDDAPREIAGRAIPPETRIVTYVSRGFESMRGFDIFMQVAKKIYTAMPNVVFAVVGSDRVAYGGDLKHISEKSFREHVMNQDVYDPTKFIFTGTVPVTELARVFSVSDAHIYLTVPFVLSWSLFDALACGCTVIASDTPPVRELIHHETTGLLADFFDVDTLAQHALRVLAKPAEHRYLGEAGKALIHEKYTLERTLPQMLNLYRKAQPKFAE
;
A
#
# COMPACT_ATOMS: atom_id res chain seq x y z
N ARG A 1 -5.75 -15.21 9.14
CA ARG A 1 -5.96 -16.57 8.62
C ARG A 1 -4.78 -17.48 8.94
N TYR A 2 -3.54 -17.10 8.59
CA TYR A 2 -2.35 -17.92 8.82
C TYR A 2 -2.17 -18.29 10.31
N LEU A 3 -2.27 -17.31 11.21
CA LEU A 3 -2.21 -17.53 12.68
C LEU A 3 -3.26 -18.52 13.18
N VAL A 4 -4.50 -18.41 12.67
CA VAL A 4 -5.60 -19.35 13.02
C VAL A 4 -5.28 -20.75 12.53
N LYS A 5 -4.86 -20.85 11.24
CA LYS A 5 -4.66 -22.14 10.58
C LYS A 5 -3.43 -22.91 11.08
N HIS A 6 -2.34 -22.20 11.36
CA HIS A 6 -1.03 -22.82 11.62
C HIS A 6 -0.51 -22.67 13.05
N HIS A 7 -1.08 -21.75 13.84
CA HIS A 7 -0.61 -21.44 15.19
C HIS A 7 -1.71 -21.55 16.25
N GLY A 8 -2.91 -22.03 15.91
CA GLY A 8 -4.00 -22.27 16.87
C GLY A 8 -4.61 -21.01 17.49
N PHE A 9 -4.35 -19.82 16.94
CA PHE A 9 -4.94 -18.59 17.45
C PHE A 9 -6.46 -18.56 17.27
N GLN A 10 -7.19 -18.13 18.28
CA GLN A 10 -8.59 -17.79 18.17
C GLN A 10 -8.72 -16.28 17.87
N CYS A 11 -9.11 -15.94 16.65
CA CYS A 11 -9.18 -14.56 16.22
C CYS A 11 -10.63 -14.06 16.17
N THR A 12 -10.85 -12.87 16.77
CA THR A 12 -12.07 -12.09 16.59
C THR A 12 -11.72 -10.80 15.83
N PHE A 13 -12.35 -10.59 14.69
CA PHE A 13 -12.13 -9.42 13.84
C PHE A 13 -13.31 -8.44 13.95
N VAL A 14 -13.04 -7.26 14.48
CA VAL A 14 -14.03 -6.18 14.61
C VAL A 14 -13.93 -5.26 13.40
N SER A 15 -15.01 -5.11 12.64
CA SER A 15 -14.97 -4.35 11.37
C SER A 15 -16.33 -3.76 11.00
N LEU A 16 -16.35 -2.91 9.98
CA LEU A 16 -17.59 -2.39 9.36
C LEU A 16 -18.36 -3.45 8.55
N LYS A 17 -17.73 -4.58 8.23
CA LYS A 17 -18.36 -5.67 7.48
C LYS A 17 -19.32 -6.46 8.36
N PRO A 18 -20.34 -7.11 7.75
CA PRO A 18 -21.33 -7.89 8.49
C PRO A 18 -20.71 -8.91 9.45
N ALA A 19 -21.35 -9.10 10.59
CA ALA A 19 -20.99 -10.12 11.57
C ALA A 19 -21.07 -11.53 10.96
N GLY A 20 -20.38 -12.51 11.55
CA GLY A 20 -20.38 -13.89 11.09
C GLY A 20 -19.09 -14.62 11.42
N ILE A 21 -18.93 -15.83 10.86
CA ILE A 21 -17.71 -16.61 10.95
C ILE A 21 -17.23 -16.89 9.51
N GLY A 22 -15.95 -16.70 9.27
CA GLY A 22 -15.32 -17.03 8.00
C GLY A 22 -13.84 -17.38 8.21
N ASP A 23 -13.39 -18.47 7.59
CA ASP A 23 -12.01 -18.97 7.71
C ASP A 23 -11.54 -19.19 9.18
N GLY A 24 -12.46 -19.64 10.06
CA GLY A 24 -12.18 -19.80 11.49
C GLY A 24 -12.10 -18.49 12.30
N ILE A 25 -12.38 -17.34 11.66
CA ILE A 25 -12.33 -16.02 12.29
C ILE A 25 -13.75 -15.55 12.61
N ARG A 26 -14.03 -15.28 13.88
CA ARG A 26 -15.26 -14.62 14.30
C ARG A 26 -15.23 -13.15 13.88
N ARG A 27 -16.33 -12.65 13.32
CA ARG A 27 -16.50 -11.23 12.99
C ARG A 27 -17.54 -10.59 13.88
N ILE A 28 -17.20 -9.43 14.43
CA ILE A 28 -18.11 -8.52 15.13
C ILE A 28 -18.24 -7.29 14.24
N GLN A 29 -19.48 -6.95 13.89
CA GLN A 29 -19.75 -5.72 13.15
C GLN A 29 -19.90 -4.55 14.11
N TYR A 30 -19.29 -3.40 13.75
CA TYR A 30 -19.53 -2.15 14.42
C TYR A 30 -20.03 -1.08 13.45
N SER A 31 -20.62 -0.02 13.98
CA SER A 31 -20.94 1.21 13.26
C SER A 31 -20.34 2.40 13.97
N PRO A 32 -19.77 3.38 13.27
CA PRO A 32 -19.26 4.61 13.89
C PRO A 32 -20.36 5.32 14.69
N GLN A 33 -19.99 5.90 15.83
CA GLN A 33 -20.89 6.62 16.69
C GLN A 33 -20.63 8.13 16.57
N GLY A 34 -21.37 8.80 15.69
CA GLY A 34 -21.12 10.20 15.34
C GLY A 34 -20.19 10.36 14.14
N GLY A 35 -19.32 11.35 14.19
CA GLY A 35 -18.33 11.68 13.14
C GLY A 35 -18.39 13.15 12.75
N ALA A 36 -17.47 13.54 11.87
CA ALA A 36 -17.35 14.92 11.41
C ALA A 36 -18.56 15.36 10.58
N THR A 37 -19.01 16.58 10.86
CA THR A 37 -20.09 17.25 10.14
C THR A 37 -19.56 18.48 9.39
N ALA A 38 -20.42 19.18 8.66
CA ALA A 38 -20.08 20.44 8.02
C ALA A 38 -19.62 21.53 9.03
N ARG A 39 -20.04 21.43 10.30
CA ARG A 39 -19.67 22.35 11.39
C ARG A 39 -18.35 21.98 12.07
N THR A 40 -17.85 20.78 11.87
CA THR A 40 -16.56 20.34 12.44
C THR A 40 -15.43 21.11 11.76
N HIS A 41 -14.52 21.68 12.56
CA HIS A 41 -13.37 22.40 12.03
C HIS A 41 -12.57 21.53 11.07
N TYR A 42 -12.18 22.08 9.93
CA TYR A 42 -11.55 21.32 8.84
C TYR A 42 -10.32 20.48 9.29
N CYS A 43 -9.48 21.07 10.15
CA CYS A 43 -8.27 20.37 10.63
C CYS A 43 -8.59 19.19 11.55
N THR A 44 -9.71 19.19 12.28
CA THR A 44 -10.04 18.14 13.26
C THR A 44 -10.95 17.06 12.73
N ARG A 45 -11.47 17.17 11.51
CA ARG A 45 -12.44 16.22 10.94
C ARG A 45 -11.92 14.77 10.92
N THR A 46 -10.63 14.58 10.64
CA THR A 46 -10.03 13.24 10.64
C THR A 46 -10.02 12.65 12.04
N PHE A 47 -9.69 13.44 13.06
CA PHE A 47 -9.68 13.01 14.46
C PHE A 47 -11.10 12.72 14.94
N GLU A 48 -12.07 13.58 14.64
CA GLU A 48 -13.49 13.35 14.96
C GLU A 48 -14.02 12.04 14.38
N ASN A 49 -13.73 11.77 13.10
CA ASN A 49 -14.11 10.51 12.48
C ASN A 49 -13.42 9.31 13.14
N ALA A 50 -12.13 9.41 13.43
CA ALA A 50 -11.39 8.33 14.11
C ALA A 50 -11.97 8.05 15.52
N THR A 51 -12.34 9.09 16.25
CA THR A 51 -13.00 8.97 17.57
C THR A 51 -14.36 8.29 17.45
N ALA A 52 -15.16 8.65 16.43
CA ALA A 52 -16.44 8.00 16.16
C ALA A 52 -16.30 6.51 15.86
N HIS A 53 -15.25 6.12 15.12
CA HIS A 53 -14.90 4.71 14.89
C HIS A 53 -14.48 4.01 16.18
N ALA A 54 -13.58 4.61 16.97
CA ALA A 54 -13.14 4.05 18.26
C ALA A 54 -14.33 3.82 19.21
N HIS A 55 -15.26 4.77 19.30
CA HIS A 55 -16.46 4.62 20.10
C HIS A 55 -17.36 3.50 19.58
N GLY A 56 -17.53 3.39 18.26
CA GLY A 56 -18.29 2.30 17.65
C GLY A 56 -17.69 0.92 17.97
N VAL A 57 -16.37 0.76 17.88
CA VAL A 57 -15.66 -0.47 18.24
C VAL A 57 -15.85 -0.79 19.74
N TYR A 58 -15.68 0.19 20.63
CA TYR A 58 -15.91 0.05 22.05
C TYR A 58 -17.33 -0.46 22.35
N GLN A 59 -18.37 0.17 21.76
CA GLN A 59 -19.76 -0.24 21.98
C GLN A 59 -20.02 -1.66 21.47
N ALA A 60 -19.49 -2.01 20.28
CA ALA A 60 -19.64 -3.35 19.74
C ALA A 60 -18.96 -4.42 20.63
N CYS A 61 -17.75 -4.17 21.11
CA CYS A 61 -17.06 -5.07 22.02
C CYS A 61 -17.79 -5.23 23.36
N ARG A 62 -18.33 -4.13 23.91
CA ARG A 62 -19.10 -4.12 25.18
C ARG A 62 -20.34 -5.01 25.11
N GLN A 63 -20.96 -5.13 23.93
CA GLN A 63 -22.13 -6.01 23.71
C GLN A 63 -21.79 -7.50 23.72
N HIS A 64 -20.50 -7.84 23.78
CA HIS A 64 -20.01 -9.22 23.84
C HIS A 64 -19.28 -9.50 25.16
N PRO A 65 -20.00 -9.62 26.30
CA PRO A 65 -19.39 -9.71 27.63
C PRO A 65 -18.54 -10.98 27.86
N THR A 66 -18.65 -11.98 26.99
CA THR A 66 -17.82 -13.19 27.02
C THR A 66 -16.50 -13.03 26.24
N LEU A 67 -16.31 -11.93 25.51
CA LEU A 67 -15.06 -11.67 24.81
C LEU A 67 -13.95 -11.36 25.83
N ARG A 68 -12.91 -12.18 25.84
CA ARG A 68 -11.74 -12.08 26.72
C ARG A 68 -10.49 -12.26 25.87
N PRO A 69 -10.02 -11.22 25.17
CA PRO A 69 -8.80 -11.32 24.41
C PRO A 69 -7.58 -11.38 25.32
N ASP A 70 -6.59 -12.18 24.95
CA ASP A 70 -5.26 -12.15 25.53
C ASP A 70 -4.38 -11.04 24.93
N LEU A 71 -4.75 -10.57 23.75
CA LEU A 71 -4.07 -9.52 23.00
C LEU A 71 -5.05 -8.78 22.09
N VAL A 72 -4.93 -7.47 22.02
CA VAL A 72 -5.61 -6.63 21.03
C VAL A 72 -4.60 -6.12 20.02
N VAL A 73 -4.90 -6.25 18.72
CA VAL A 73 -4.11 -5.67 17.63
C VAL A 73 -5.01 -4.74 16.82
N GLY A 74 -4.60 -3.49 16.65
CA GLY A 74 -5.37 -2.49 15.93
C GLY A 74 -4.56 -1.75 14.87
N HIS A 75 -5.29 -0.99 14.02
CA HIS A 75 -4.70 -0.12 13.02
C HIS A 75 -4.80 1.32 13.48
N SER A 76 -3.65 1.94 13.76
CA SER A 76 -3.57 3.32 14.22
C SER A 76 -4.10 4.33 13.19
N GLY A 77 -4.52 5.48 13.67
CA GLY A 77 -5.09 6.56 12.85
C GLY A 77 -6.59 6.42 12.58
N PHE A 78 -7.15 5.23 12.77
CA PHE A 78 -8.60 4.99 12.70
C PHE A 78 -9.24 4.94 14.09
N GLY A 79 -8.46 5.03 15.17
CA GLY A 79 -8.91 5.09 16.56
C GLY A 79 -9.54 3.80 17.09
N SER A 80 -9.33 2.68 16.42
CA SER A 80 -10.01 1.42 16.72
C SER A 80 -9.68 0.85 18.10
N THR A 81 -8.50 1.14 18.67
CA THR A 81 -8.07 0.60 19.97
C THR A 81 -8.19 1.59 21.12
N LEU A 82 -8.42 2.87 20.86
CA LEU A 82 -8.30 3.96 21.84
C LEU A 82 -9.03 3.70 23.17
N PHE A 83 -10.26 3.16 23.13
CA PHE A 83 -11.08 2.95 24.34
C PHE A 83 -11.07 1.49 24.83
N LEU A 84 -10.32 0.59 24.22
CA LEU A 84 -10.41 -0.84 24.54
C LEU A 84 -9.76 -1.23 25.86
N ARG A 85 -8.87 -0.38 26.42
CA ARG A 85 -8.36 -0.58 27.79
C ARG A 85 -9.45 -0.52 28.86
N GLU A 86 -10.54 0.20 28.62
CA GLU A 86 -11.69 0.23 29.53
C GLU A 86 -12.48 -1.08 29.57
N LEU A 87 -12.26 -1.97 28.59
CA LEU A 87 -12.95 -3.26 28.51
C LEU A 87 -12.02 -4.45 28.79
N PHE A 88 -10.73 -4.32 28.42
CA PHE A 88 -9.80 -5.43 28.40
C PHE A 88 -8.51 -5.11 29.15
N GLY A 89 -8.13 -5.94 30.09
CA GLY A 89 -6.87 -5.86 30.83
C GLY A 89 -5.67 -6.51 30.11
N CYS A 90 -5.76 -6.69 28.79
CA CYS A 90 -4.70 -7.29 28.00
C CYS A 90 -3.87 -6.23 27.26
N PRO A 91 -2.66 -6.58 26.78
CA PRO A 91 -1.85 -5.69 25.97
C PRO A 91 -2.54 -5.27 24.66
N ILE A 92 -2.17 -4.06 24.21
CA ILE A 92 -2.61 -3.47 22.95
C ILE A 92 -1.38 -3.24 22.07
N ILE A 93 -1.41 -3.79 20.85
CA ILE A 93 -0.41 -3.54 19.82
C ILE A 93 -1.08 -2.76 18.68
N ASN A 94 -0.44 -1.70 18.21
CA ASN A 94 -0.95 -0.93 17.08
C ASN A 94 -0.01 -1.00 15.86
N TYR A 95 -0.63 -1.13 14.68
CA TYR A 95 0.01 -0.97 13.39
C TYR A 95 0.03 0.52 13.02
N PHE A 96 1.23 1.05 12.77
CA PHE A 96 1.48 2.43 12.42
C PHE A 96 1.94 2.52 10.97
N GLU A 97 1.01 2.81 10.07
CA GLU A 97 1.28 2.85 8.64
C GLU A 97 2.01 4.12 8.22
N TYR A 98 1.64 5.28 8.76
CA TYR A 98 2.21 6.56 8.35
C TYR A 98 2.07 7.63 9.43
N PHE A 99 3.11 8.47 9.58
CA PHE A 99 3.07 9.68 10.41
C PHE A 99 3.18 10.91 9.51
N TYR A 100 2.14 11.72 9.47
CA TYR A 100 2.02 12.84 8.55
C TYR A 100 2.95 14.00 8.89
N ARG A 101 3.50 14.64 7.85
CA ARG A 101 4.32 15.84 7.98
C ARG A 101 3.82 16.92 7.03
N PRO A 102 3.89 18.21 7.43
CA PRO A 102 3.42 19.30 6.57
C PRO A 102 4.40 19.62 5.44
N HIS A 103 5.70 19.31 5.61
CA HIS A 103 6.77 19.65 4.69
C HIS A 103 7.73 18.49 4.48
N ASN A 104 8.39 18.47 3.32
CA ASN A 104 9.30 17.41 2.88
C ASN A 104 8.62 16.03 2.95
N SER A 105 7.38 15.94 2.46
CA SER A 105 6.51 14.78 2.56
C SER A 105 5.72 14.57 1.26
N ASP A 106 4.75 13.67 1.30
CA ASP A 106 3.78 13.47 0.23
C ASP A 106 2.98 14.74 -0.10
N LEU A 107 2.75 15.59 0.90
CA LEU A 107 1.86 16.74 0.81
C LEU A 107 2.42 17.83 -0.12
N ASP A 108 3.71 18.12 -0.05
CA ASP A 108 4.38 19.21 -0.77
C ASP A 108 5.35 18.71 -1.87
N PHE A 109 5.34 17.41 -2.16
CA PHE A 109 6.23 16.81 -3.15
C PHE A 109 5.88 17.20 -4.60
N ARG A 110 4.59 17.39 -4.89
CA ARG A 110 4.07 17.70 -6.23
C ARG A 110 3.77 19.20 -6.37
N PRO A 111 4.64 20.00 -7.02
CA PRO A 111 4.41 21.45 -7.17
C PRO A 111 3.10 21.79 -7.89
N GLU A 112 2.68 20.96 -8.86
CA GLU A 112 1.45 21.15 -9.64
C GLU A 112 0.17 20.97 -8.80
N PHE A 113 0.28 20.26 -7.69
CA PHE A 113 -0.80 19.97 -6.74
C PHE A 113 -0.50 20.56 -5.36
N SER A 114 0.09 21.75 -5.34
CA SER A 114 0.50 22.43 -4.11
C SER A 114 -0.66 22.50 -3.09
N PRO A 115 -0.41 22.14 -1.82
CA PRO A 115 -1.44 22.18 -0.80
C PRO A 115 -1.87 23.62 -0.49
N ALA A 116 -3.14 23.82 -0.23
CA ALA A 116 -3.60 25.08 0.35
C ALA A 116 -3.10 25.21 1.80
N GLU A 117 -3.02 26.45 2.31
CA GLU A 117 -2.62 26.73 3.71
C GLU A 117 -3.38 25.85 4.71
N MET A 118 -4.69 25.71 4.54
CA MET A 118 -5.52 24.88 5.42
C MET A 118 -5.19 23.37 5.32
N ASP A 119 -4.65 22.88 4.21
CA ASP A 119 -4.21 21.49 4.09
C ASP A 119 -2.89 21.27 4.87
N ILE A 120 -1.99 22.27 4.85
CA ILE A 120 -0.77 22.28 5.66
C ILE A 120 -1.13 22.27 7.15
N LEU A 121 -2.01 23.16 7.60
CA LEU A 121 -2.45 23.23 9.01
C LEU A 121 -3.16 21.93 9.43
N ARG A 122 -3.96 21.34 8.55
CA ARG A 122 -4.64 20.07 8.80
C ARG A 122 -3.66 18.92 9.00
N SER A 123 -2.50 18.91 8.31
CA SER A 123 -1.53 17.83 8.43
C SER A 123 -0.99 17.66 9.85
N TYR A 124 -0.85 18.75 10.61
CA TYR A 124 -0.50 18.69 12.03
C TYR A 124 -1.56 17.93 12.85
N CYS A 125 -2.84 18.21 12.59
CA CYS A 125 -3.94 17.59 13.33
C CYS A 125 -4.22 16.14 12.92
N ARG A 126 -3.79 15.70 11.73
CA ARG A 126 -3.97 14.31 11.28
C ARG A 126 -3.29 13.30 12.18
N ASN A 127 -2.22 13.68 12.87
CA ASN A 127 -1.50 12.83 13.79
C ASN A 127 -2.13 12.72 15.19
N ALA A 128 -3.19 13.46 15.50
CA ALA A 128 -3.75 13.48 16.84
C ALA A 128 -4.13 12.09 17.36
N MET A 129 -4.84 11.28 16.54
CA MET A 129 -5.17 9.91 16.91
C MET A 129 -3.94 9.00 16.94
N ILE A 130 -3.00 9.18 16.02
CA ILE A 130 -1.76 8.40 15.96
C ILE A 130 -0.93 8.62 17.23
N LEU A 131 -0.84 9.86 17.72
CA LEU A 131 -0.15 10.19 18.96
C LEU A 131 -0.84 9.57 20.19
N LEU A 132 -2.17 9.59 20.25
CA LEU A 132 -2.92 8.92 21.31
C LEU A 132 -2.73 7.40 21.26
N ASP A 133 -2.73 6.81 20.07
CA ASP A 133 -2.48 5.38 19.89
C ASP A 133 -1.04 5.01 20.26
N LEU A 134 -0.04 5.85 19.94
CA LEU A 134 1.37 5.66 20.35
C LEU A 134 1.53 5.72 21.88
N GLU A 135 0.83 6.63 22.54
CA GLU A 135 0.85 6.70 24.02
C GLU A 135 0.16 5.50 24.64
N ASN A 136 -1.02 5.14 24.12
CA ASN A 136 -1.90 4.14 24.74
C ASN A 136 -1.52 2.68 24.47
N CYS A 137 -0.79 2.35 23.39
CA CYS A 137 -0.40 0.97 23.10
C CYS A 137 0.77 0.50 23.97
N ASP A 138 0.94 -0.81 24.11
CA ASP A 138 2.10 -1.42 24.81
C ASP A 138 3.28 -1.59 23.86
N ALA A 139 3.01 -1.87 22.58
CA ALA A 139 3.98 -1.98 21.50
C ALA A 139 3.33 -1.60 20.17
N GLY A 140 4.15 -1.32 19.17
CA GLY A 140 3.70 -1.04 17.83
C GLY A 140 4.58 -1.64 16.75
N TYR A 141 4.07 -1.66 15.54
CA TYR A 141 4.88 -2.00 14.38
C TYR A 141 4.50 -1.15 13.17
N SER A 142 5.45 -1.03 12.26
CA SER A 142 5.33 -0.30 11.00
C SER A 142 5.82 -1.20 9.87
N PRO A 143 5.25 -1.13 8.64
CA PRO A 143 5.53 -2.14 7.62
C PRO A 143 6.92 -2.03 7.02
N THR A 144 7.56 -0.87 7.10
CA THR A 144 8.90 -0.63 6.54
C THR A 144 9.76 0.19 7.50
N SER A 145 11.08 0.09 7.36
CA SER A 145 12.02 0.87 8.16
C SER A 145 11.89 2.36 7.87
N TRP A 146 11.62 2.73 6.62
CA TRP A 146 11.37 4.12 6.26
C TRP A 146 10.11 4.66 6.94
N GLN A 147 8.99 3.91 6.91
CA GLN A 147 7.75 4.35 7.57
C GLN A 147 7.92 4.43 9.09
N GLN A 148 8.62 3.48 9.71
CA GLN A 148 9.00 3.53 11.12
C GLN A 148 9.85 4.79 11.43
N SER A 149 10.76 5.16 10.54
CA SER A 149 11.63 6.33 10.74
C SER A 149 10.87 7.65 10.84
N LEU A 150 9.63 7.71 10.33
CA LEU A 150 8.77 8.89 10.40
C LEU A 150 8.19 9.12 11.80
N MET A 151 8.15 8.08 12.65
CA MET A 151 7.59 8.17 14.00
C MET A 151 8.35 9.20 14.85
N PRO A 152 7.67 9.88 15.79
CA PRO A 152 8.33 10.80 16.72
C PRO A 152 9.41 10.07 17.52
N THR A 153 10.53 10.75 17.75
CA THR A 153 11.71 10.17 18.43
C THR A 153 11.37 9.54 19.79
N ALA A 154 10.44 10.15 20.54
CA ALA A 154 9.99 9.64 21.84
C ALA A 154 9.35 8.23 21.80
N TYR A 155 8.88 7.79 20.63
CA TYR A 155 8.19 6.51 20.47
C TYR A 155 8.91 5.54 19.54
N LYS A 156 10.10 5.88 19.02
CA LYS A 156 10.81 5.02 18.05
C LYS A 156 11.11 3.63 18.58
N ASP A 157 11.49 3.53 19.84
CA ASP A 157 11.82 2.25 20.48
C ASP A 157 10.58 1.38 20.78
N LYS A 158 9.39 1.98 20.72
CA LYS A 158 8.11 1.32 20.93
C LYS A 158 7.55 0.68 19.64
N VAL A 159 8.06 1.10 18.47
CA VAL A 159 7.57 0.68 17.15
C VAL A 159 8.66 -0.08 16.41
N GLU A 160 8.44 -1.37 16.16
CA GLU A 160 9.34 -2.21 15.37
C GLU A 160 9.00 -2.13 13.87
N ALA A 161 10.00 -2.23 12.99
CA ALA A 161 9.75 -2.36 11.56
C ALA A 161 9.50 -3.84 11.22
N ILE A 162 8.25 -4.19 10.97
CA ILE A 162 7.82 -5.57 10.66
C ILE A 162 6.82 -5.51 9.52
N PHE A 163 7.16 -6.09 8.38
CA PHE A 163 6.26 -6.17 7.22
C PHE A 163 5.17 -7.23 7.43
N ASP A 164 4.00 -7.03 6.81
CA ASP A 164 2.84 -7.93 6.94
C ASP A 164 3.07 -9.33 6.33
N GLY A 165 4.06 -9.46 5.47
CA GLY A 165 4.47 -10.72 4.83
C GLY A 165 3.81 -10.97 3.47
N VAL A 166 4.63 -11.35 2.50
CA VAL A 166 4.19 -11.80 1.17
C VAL A 166 3.85 -13.28 1.23
N ASP A 167 2.65 -13.63 0.79
CA ASP A 167 2.24 -15.02 0.61
C ASP A 167 2.76 -15.55 -0.74
N THR A 168 3.88 -16.25 -0.72
CA THR A 168 4.52 -16.79 -1.92
C THR A 168 3.78 -17.95 -2.56
N THR A 169 2.73 -18.47 -1.93
CA THR A 169 1.81 -19.43 -2.58
C THR A 169 0.90 -18.73 -3.60
N ILE A 170 0.71 -17.43 -3.46
CA ILE A 170 -0.06 -16.58 -4.38
C ILE A 170 0.89 -15.78 -5.28
N TRP A 171 1.86 -15.08 -4.65
CA TRP A 171 2.76 -14.16 -5.32
C TRP A 171 4.06 -14.87 -5.73
N HIS A 172 4.01 -15.50 -6.87
CA HIS A 172 5.14 -16.14 -7.54
C HIS A 172 4.96 -16.08 -9.05
N ARG A 173 6.05 -16.20 -9.78
CA ARG A 173 6.02 -16.26 -11.24
C ARG A 173 5.34 -17.56 -11.68
N GLN A 174 4.35 -17.43 -12.52
CA GLN A 174 3.66 -18.54 -13.20
C GLN A 174 4.26 -18.67 -14.59
N ASP A 175 5.19 -19.59 -14.76
CA ASP A 175 5.95 -19.73 -16.03
C ASP A 175 5.05 -20.14 -17.22
N ASP A 176 3.98 -20.88 -16.94
CA ASP A 176 3.01 -21.32 -17.95
C ASP A 176 1.82 -20.34 -18.11
N ALA A 177 1.90 -19.13 -17.53
CA ALA A 177 0.83 -18.18 -17.62
C ALA A 177 0.57 -17.77 -19.09
N PRO A 178 -0.67 -17.85 -19.56
CA PRO A 178 -1.00 -17.41 -20.91
C PRO A 178 -0.73 -15.89 -21.03
N ARG A 179 -0.14 -15.49 -22.16
CA ARG A 179 0.08 -14.06 -22.48
C ARG A 179 -1.25 -13.40 -22.86
N GLU A 180 -2.06 -13.18 -21.84
CA GLU A 180 -3.42 -12.63 -21.96
C GLU A 180 -3.65 -11.59 -20.88
N ILE A 181 -4.26 -10.45 -21.22
CA ILE A 181 -4.65 -9.39 -20.31
C ILE A 181 -6.13 -9.07 -20.51
N ALA A 182 -6.93 -9.22 -19.47
CA ALA A 182 -8.38 -8.96 -19.49
C ALA A 182 -9.11 -9.66 -20.67
N GLY A 183 -8.79 -10.93 -20.92
CA GLY A 183 -9.39 -11.72 -22.02
C GLY A 183 -8.79 -11.43 -23.40
N ARG A 184 -7.83 -10.50 -23.52
CA ARG A 184 -7.14 -10.19 -24.77
C ARG A 184 -5.81 -10.94 -24.85
N ALA A 185 -5.67 -11.85 -25.80
CA ALA A 185 -4.41 -12.50 -26.08
C ALA A 185 -3.37 -11.48 -26.64
N ILE A 186 -2.14 -11.53 -26.13
CA ILE A 186 -1.05 -10.65 -26.53
C ILE A 186 -0.03 -11.48 -27.33
N PRO A 187 0.26 -11.11 -28.57
CA PRO A 187 1.24 -11.81 -29.41
C PRO A 187 2.62 -11.89 -28.74
N PRO A 188 3.37 -12.97 -28.98
CA PRO A 188 4.71 -13.17 -28.35
C PRO A 188 5.70 -12.05 -28.62
N GLU A 189 5.62 -11.43 -29.81
CA GLU A 189 6.47 -10.31 -30.24
C GLU A 189 6.10 -8.98 -29.59
N THR A 190 4.88 -8.84 -29.02
CA THR A 190 4.41 -7.61 -28.38
C THR A 190 4.90 -7.56 -26.94
N ARG A 191 5.56 -6.47 -26.55
CA ARG A 191 6.02 -6.22 -25.18
C ARG A 191 4.87 -5.84 -24.28
N ILE A 192 4.90 -6.31 -23.03
CA ILE A 192 3.90 -5.98 -22.00
C ILE A 192 4.57 -5.16 -20.91
N VAL A 193 4.13 -3.93 -20.74
CA VAL A 193 4.49 -3.08 -19.60
C VAL A 193 3.32 -3.01 -18.64
N THR A 194 3.58 -3.22 -17.35
CA THR A 194 2.54 -3.18 -16.33
C THR A 194 2.66 -1.92 -15.47
N TYR A 195 1.52 -1.35 -15.11
CA TYR A 195 1.37 -0.35 -14.07
C TYR A 195 0.23 -0.77 -13.15
N VAL A 196 0.46 -0.79 -11.85
CA VAL A 196 -0.53 -1.27 -10.86
C VAL A 196 -0.67 -0.25 -9.75
N SER A 197 -1.88 0.26 -9.57
CA SER A 197 -2.20 1.19 -8.48
C SER A 197 -3.62 0.97 -7.98
N ARG A 198 -3.86 1.26 -6.71
CA ARG A 198 -5.20 1.20 -6.11
C ARG A 198 -6.18 2.19 -6.74
N GLY A 199 -5.67 3.36 -7.11
CA GLY A 199 -6.39 4.43 -7.78
C GLY A 199 -5.47 5.17 -8.73
N PHE A 200 -6.03 5.70 -9.81
CA PHE A 200 -5.28 6.52 -10.77
C PHE A 200 -5.23 7.94 -10.24
N GLU A 201 -4.08 8.32 -9.69
CA GLU A 201 -3.88 9.57 -8.96
C GLU A 201 -2.46 10.10 -9.08
N SER A 202 -2.28 11.39 -8.79
CA SER A 202 -0.98 12.07 -8.83
C SER A 202 0.05 11.49 -7.87
N MET A 203 -0.38 11.08 -6.67
CA MET A 203 0.50 10.47 -5.66
C MET A 203 1.14 9.16 -6.13
N ARG A 204 0.50 8.47 -7.06
CA ARG A 204 1.02 7.23 -7.70
C ARG A 204 1.56 7.49 -9.11
N GLY A 205 1.74 8.76 -9.48
CA GLY A 205 2.37 9.16 -10.74
C GLY A 205 1.64 8.66 -11.98
N PHE A 206 0.31 8.57 -11.97
CA PHE A 206 -0.44 8.09 -13.13
C PHE A 206 -0.22 8.97 -14.36
N ASP A 207 -0.15 10.28 -14.19
CA ASP A 207 0.17 11.27 -15.24
C ASP A 207 1.60 11.10 -15.79
N ILE A 208 2.57 10.90 -14.90
CA ILE A 208 3.96 10.61 -15.28
C ILE A 208 4.03 9.28 -16.04
N PHE A 209 3.37 8.23 -15.53
CA PHE A 209 3.28 6.95 -16.22
C PHE A 209 2.72 7.08 -17.63
N MET A 210 1.66 7.86 -17.85
CA MET A 210 1.06 8.06 -19.16
C MET A 210 2.02 8.77 -20.13
N GLN A 211 2.78 9.76 -19.65
CA GLN A 211 3.82 10.42 -20.44
C GLN A 211 4.97 9.46 -20.80
N VAL A 212 5.43 8.67 -19.82
CA VAL A 212 6.45 7.61 -20.03
C VAL A 212 5.95 6.59 -21.05
N ALA A 213 4.72 6.13 -20.93
CA ALA A 213 4.11 5.18 -21.84
C ALA A 213 4.06 5.74 -23.28
N LYS A 214 3.71 7.03 -23.44
CA LYS A 214 3.70 7.70 -24.75
C LYS A 214 5.09 7.69 -25.40
N LYS A 215 6.15 8.01 -24.65
CA LYS A 215 7.52 7.93 -25.16
C LYS A 215 7.91 6.50 -25.55
N ILE A 216 7.52 5.52 -24.74
CA ILE A 216 7.83 4.10 -25.02
C ILE A 216 7.15 3.64 -26.31
N TYR A 217 5.82 3.82 -26.47
CA TYR A 217 5.14 3.31 -27.66
C TYR A 217 5.48 4.10 -28.93
N THR A 218 5.92 5.35 -28.80
CA THR A 218 6.44 6.12 -29.93
C THR A 218 7.76 5.56 -30.44
N ALA A 219 8.67 5.16 -29.53
CA ALA A 219 9.96 4.59 -29.88
C ALA A 219 9.88 3.08 -30.23
N MET A 220 8.96 2.35 -29.59
CA MET A 220 8.74 0.92 -29.76
C MET A 220 7.24 0.65 -29.99
N PRO A 221 6.75 0.71 -31.23
CA PRO A 221 5.31 0.58 -31.51
C PRO A 221 4.69 -0.76 -31.09
N ASN A 222 5.49 -1.84 -31.01
CA ASN A 222 5.00 -3.17 -30.65
C ASN A 222 5.02 -3.39 -29.12
N VAL A 223 4.28 -2.56 -28.39
CA VAL A 223 4.11 -2.61 -26.94
C VAL A 223 2.66 -2.36 -26.56
N VAL A 224 2.23 -2.98 -25.45
CA VAL A 224 0.95 -2.72 -24.77
C VAL A 224 1.18 -2.47 -23.28
N PHE A 225 0.31 -1.67 -22.70
CA PHE A 225 0.35 -1.31 -21.28
C PHE A 225 -0.83 -1.92 -20.56
N ALA A 226 -0.57 -2.85 -19.63
CA ALA A 226 -1.58 -3.39 -18.73
C ALA A 226 -1.69 -2.47 -17.50
N VAL A 227 -2.80 -1.73 -17.43
CA VAL A 227 -3.05 -0.70 -16.40
C VAL A 227 -4.09 -1.24 -15.42
N VAL A 228 -3.61 -1.68 -14.25
CA VAL A 228 -4.46 -2.32 -13.24
C VAL A 228 -4.79 -1.32 -12.12
N GLY A 229 -6.07 -1.15 -11.84
CA GLY A 229 -6.55 -0.26 -10.76
C GLY A 229 -7.89 0.38 -11.07
N SER A 230 -8.37 1.17 -10.12
CA SER A 230 -9.65 1.86 -10.24
C SER A 230 -9.49 3.29 -10.74
N ASP A 231 -10.45 3.76 -11.50
CA ASP A 231 -10.55 5.17 -11.88
C ASP A 231 -11.11 6.00 -10.72
N ARG A 232 -10.25 6.23 -9.72
CA ARG A 232 -10.54 7.03 -8.53
C ARG A 232 -9.27 7.57 -7.90
N VAL A 233 -9.39 8.63 -7.12
CA VAL A 233 -8.36 9.07 -6.17
C VAL A 233 -8.50 8.25 -4.89
N ALA A 234 -7.43 7.57 -4.46
CA ALA A 234 -7.45 6.71 -3.28
C ALA A 234 -6.86 7.41 -2.04
N TYR A 235 -5.84 8.23 -2.20
CA TYR A 235 -5.08 8.84 -1.12
C TYR A 235 -4.94 10.36 -1.27
N GLY A 236 -4.77 10.86 -2.48
CA GLY A 236 -4.48 12.24 -2.80
C GLY A 236 -5.67 13.20 -2.69
N GLY A 237 -5.40 14.46 -3.00
CA GLY A 237 -6.38 15.55 -3.06
C GLY A 237 -6.66 16.03 -4.47
N ASP A 238 -6.33 15.25 -5.49
CA ASP A 238 -6.31 15.65 -6.91
C ASP A 238 -7.60 16.33 -7.37
N LEU A 239 -8.76 15.82 -6.92
CA LEU A 239 -10.08 16.38 -7.29
C LEU A 239 -10.31 17.83 -6.80
N LYS A 240 -9.43 18.37 -5.95
CA LYS A 240 -9.47 19.78 -5.55
C LYS A 240 -8.80 20.70 -6.58
N HIS A 241 -7.95 20.12 -7.43
CA HIS A 241 -7.08 20.84 -8.37
C HIS A 241 -7.50 20.70 -9.83
N ILE A 242 -8.47 19.84 -10.13
CA ILE A 242 -8.93 19.51 -11.48
C ILE A 242 -10.41 19.78 -11.62
N SER A 243 -10.89 19.98 -12.85
CA SER A 243 -12.31 20.20 -13.18
C SER A 243 -13.02 18.93 -13.63
N GLU A 244 -12.25 17.91 -14.04
CA GLU A 244 -12.76 16.65 -14.57
C GLU A 244 -13.29 15.76 -13.43
N LYS A 245 -14.06 14.74 -13.79
CA LYS A 245 -14.67 13.80 -12.84
C LYS A 245 -13.68 12.86 -12.19
N SER A 246 -12.55 12.60 -12.87
CA SER A 246 -11.48 11.75 -12.37
C SER A 246 -10.12 12.27 -12.80
N PHE A 247 -9.07 11.88 -12.06
CA PHE A 247 -7.69 12.21 -12.42
C PHE A 247 -7.28 11.54 -13.74
N ARG A 248 -7.81 10.36 -14.04
CA ARG A 248 -7.61 9.72 -15.33
C ARG A 248 -8.18 10.55 -16.47
N GLU A 249 -9.41 11.04 -16.35
CA GLU A 249 -10.03 11.89 -17.36
C GLU A 249 -9.21 13.16 -17.59
N HIS A 250 -8.76 13.79 -16.50
CA HIS A 250 -7.88 14.95 -16.52
C HIS A 250 -6.60 14.67 -17.34
N VAL A 251 -5.87 13.60 -17.02
CA VAL A 251 -4.63 13.22 -17.73
C VAL A 251 -4.88 12.90 -19.19
N MET A 252 -5.96 12.20 -19.51
CA MET A 252 -6.31 11.85 -20.88
C MET A 252 -6.70 13.05 -21.73
N ASN A 253 -7.18 14.14 -21.11
CA ASN A 253 -7.53 15.39 -21.78
C ASN A 253 -6.33 16.31 -22.02
N GLN A 254 -5.23 16.12 -21.27
CA GLN A 254 -4.03 16.99 -21.39
C GLN A 254 -3.17 16.67 -22.60
N ASP A 255 -3.27 15.46 -23.16
CA ASP A 255 -2.46 15.04 -24.29
C ASP A 255 -3.19 14.00 -25.15
N VAL A 256 -2.69 13.77 -26.37
CA VAL A 256 -3.23 12.74 -27.27
C VAL A 256 -2.51 11.42 -27.04
N TYR A 257 -3.25 10.43 -26.55
CA TYR A 257 -2.78 9.07 -26.34
C TYR A 257 -3.44 8.10 -27.33
N ASP A 258 -2.67 7.11 -27.79
CA ASP A 258 -3.22 6.01 -28.61
C ASP A 258 -3.95 5.01 -27.71
N PRO A 259 -5.30 4.95 -27.74
CA PRO A 259 -6.06 4.07 -26.84
C PRO A 259 -5.81 2.59 -27.09
N THR A 260 -5.33 2.21 -28.27
CA THR A 260 -5.07 0.80 -28.62
C THR A 260 -3.87 0.22 -27.86
N LYS A 261 -3.01 1.09 -27.30
CA LYS A 261 -1.85 0.71 -26.52
C LYS A 261 -2.18 0.35 -25.08
N PHE A 262 -3.31 0.79 -24.55
CA PHE A 262 -3.65 0.62 -23.13
C PHE A 262 -4.76 -0.40 -22.92
N ILE A 263 -4.56 -1.30 -21.95
CA ILE A 263 -5.57 -2.24 -21.48
C ILE A 263 -5.85 -1.91 -20.01
N PHE A 264 -6.90 -1.12 -19.78
CA PHE A 264 -7.37 -0.79 -18.44
C PHE A 264 -8.23 -1.93 -17.90
N THR A 265 -7.70 -2.69 -16.96
CA THR A 265 -8.36 -3.90 -16.44
C THR A 265 -9.39 -3.64 -15.36
N GLY A 266 -9.35 -2.45 -14.73
CA GLY A 266 -10.03 -2.22 -13.46
C GLY A 266 -9.32 -2.97 -12.31
N THR A 267 -10.07 -3.22 -11.25
CA THR A 267 -9.58 -4.03 -10.10
C THR A 267 -9.72 -5.51 -10.46
N VAL A 268 -8.64 -6.26 -10.30
CA VAL A 268 -8.63 -7.71 -10.56
C VAL A 268 -8.41 -8.51 -9.27
N PRO A 269 -8.81 -9.79 -9.21
CA PRO A 269 -8.45 -10.69 -8.12
C PRO A 269 -6.93 -10.84 -7.98
N VAL A 270 -6.44 -11.15 -6.77
CA VAL A 270 -5.00 -11.28 -6.49
C VAL A 270 -4.32 -12.36 -7.34
N THR A 271 -5.00 -13.46 -7.62
CA THR A 271 -4.50 -14.53 -8.49
C THR A 271 -4.33 -14.08 -9.93
N GLU A 272 -5.26 -13.26 -10.42
CA GLU A 272 -5.18 -12.65 -11.75
C GLU A 272 -4.05 -11.61 -11.80
N LEU A 273 -3.87 -10.82 -10.73
CA LEU A 273 -2.77 -9.86 -10.66
C LEU A 273 -1.40 -10.55 -10.68
N ALA A 274 -1.25 -11.67 -9.97
CA ALA A 274 -0.03 -12.47 -10.01
C ALA A 274 0.26 -13.01 -11.43
N ARG A 275 -0.80 -13.38 -12.17
CA ARG A 275 -0.69 -13.78 -13.58
C ARG A 275 -0.24 -12.60 -14.46
N VAL A 276 -0.82 -11.41 -14.28
CA VAL A 276 -0.44 -10.18 -15.00
C VAL A 276 1.03 -9.84 -14.75
N PHE A 277 1.50 -9.94 -13.51
CA PHE A 277 2.91 -9.75 -13.19
C PHE A 277 3.80 -10.81 -13.84
N SER A 278 3.35 -12.06 -13.95
CA SER A 278 4.12 -13.15 -14.54
C SER A 278 4.40 -12.96 -16.03
N VAL A 279 3.51 -12.30 -16.77
CA VAL A 279 3.66 -12.02 -18.20
C VAL A 279 4.24 -10.63 -18.50
N SER A 280 4.56 -9.85 -17.47
CA SER A 280 5.15 -8.51 -17.60
C SER A 280 6.61 -8.57 -18.07
N ASP A 281 6.93 -7.82 -19.13
CA ASP A 281 8.32 -7.63 -19.58
C ASP A 281 9.02 -6.51 -18.77
N ALA A 282 8.24 -5.51 -18.27
CA ALA A 282 8.71 -4.46 -17.38
C ALA A 282 7.55 -3.94 -16.53
N HIS A 283 7.81 -3.62 -15.26
CA HIS A 283 6.84 -3.02 -14.35
C HIS A 283 7.25 -1.59 -13.98
N ILE A 284 6.38 -0.63 -14.23
CA ILE A 284 6.61 0.77 -13.83
C ILE A 284 5.88 1.03 -12.51
N TYR A 285 6.65 1.40 -11.48
CA TYR A 285 6.16 1.71 -10.15
C TYR A 285 6.54 3.13 -9.74
N LEU A 286 5.56 3.99 -9.58
CA LEU A 286 5.76 5.38 -9.19
C LEU A 286 5.04 5.70 -7.88
N THR A 287 5.70 6.43 -7.01
CA THR A 287 5.08 6.97 -5.79
C THR A 287 5.83 8.21 -5.31
N VAL A 288 5.09 9.17 -4.78
CA VAL A 288 5.64 10.25 -3.95
C VAL A 288 6.19 9.66 -2.64
N PRO A 289 6.91 10.42 -1.78
CA PRO A 289 7.35 9.97 -0.46
C PRO A 289 6.16 9.66 0.47
N PHE A 290 5.51 8.54 0.25
CA PHE A 290 4.31 8.08 0.95
C PHE A 290 4.40 6.58 1.24
N VAL A 291 3.35 6.03 1.86
CA VAL A 291 3.22 4.58 2.13
C VAL A 291 3.58 3.74 0.91
N LEU A 292 4.53 2.85 1.06
CA LEU A 292 4.94 1.92 0.02
C LEU A 292 3.78 0.97 -0.29
N SER A 293 3.43 0.84 -1.57
CA SER A 293 2.34 -0.05 -1.96
C SER A 293 2.78 -1.52 -1.89
N TRP A 294 1.93 -2.38 -1.36
CA TRP A 294 2.17 -3.82 -1.36
C TRP A 294 2.34 -4.40 -2.77
N SER A 295 1.75 -3.76 -3.79
CA SER A 295 1.93 -4.18 -5.18
C SER A 295 3.39 -4.17 -5.66
N LEU A 296 4.27 -3.37 -5.03
CA LEU A 296 5.71 -3.43 -5.32
C LEU A 296 6.33 -4.72 -4.78
N PHE A 297 5.99 -5.10 -3.55
CA PHE A 297 6.44 -6.38 -2.98
C PHE A 297 5.91 -7.57 -3.79
N ASP A 298 4.65 -7.51 -4.21
CA ASP A 298 4.00 -8.55 -5.02
C ASP A 298 4.65 -8.68 -6.41
N ALA A 299 4.95 -7.55 -7.05
CA ALA A 299 5.64 -7.52 -8.34
C ALA A 299 7.06 -8.11 -8.25
N LEU A 300 7.82 -7.73 -7.20
CA LEU A 300 9.16 -8.28 -6.95
C LEU A 300 9.09 -9.79 -6.63
N ALA A 301 8.11 -10.24 -5.84
CA ALA A 301 7.90 -11.66 -5.55
C ALA A 301 7.63 -12.48 -6.83
N CYS A 302 6.92 -11.87 -7.79
CA CYS A 302 6.69 -12.45 -9.12
C CYS A 302 7.91 -12.32 -10.06
N GLY A 303 9.02 -11.73 -9.63
CA GLY A 303 10.24 -11.56 -10.43
C GLY A 303 10.13 -10.54 -11.56
N CYS A 304 9.28 -9.51 -11.39
CA CYS A 304 9.18 -8.41 -12.36
C CYS A 304 10.47 -7.59 -12.39
N THR A 305 10.91 -7.20 -13.58
CA THR A 305 11.93 -6.15 -13.74
C THR A 305 11.26 -4.80 -13.49
N VAL A 306 11.58 -4.17 -12.37
CA VAL A 306 10.93 -2.95 -11.90
C VAL A 306 11.72 -1.71 -12.32
N ILE A 307 11.03 -0.72 -12.89
CA ILE A 307 11.49 0.66 -13.09
C ILE A 307 10.67 1.53 -12.14
N ALA A 308 11.31 2.25 -11.24
CA ALA A 308 10.61 2.96 -10.19
C ALA A 308 11.11 4.40 -9.97
N SER A 309 10.25 5.21 -9.35
CA SER A 309 10.64 6.54 -8.87
C SER A 309 11.68 6.44 -7.76
N ASP A 310 12.74 7.24 -7.85
CA ASP A 310 13.80 7.33 -6.84
C ASP A 310 13.33 8.17 -5.65
N THR A 311 12.44 7.60 -4.84
CA THR A 311 11.91 8.21 -3.62
C THR A 311 12.33 7.40 -2.38
N PRO A 312 12.42 8.04 -1.20
CA PRO A 312 12.91 7.35 0.01
C PRO A 312 12.26 6.02 0.34
N PRO A 313 10.91 5.86 0.28
CA PRO A 313 10.29 4.56 0.55
C PRO A 313 10.67 3.49 -0.48
N VAL A 314 10.86 3.87 -1.76
CA VAL A 314 11.19 2.91 -2.83
C VAL A 314 12.61 2.38 -2.68
N ARG A 315 13.54 3.21 -2.21
CA ARG A 315 14.94 2.81 -1.98
C ARG A 315 15.11 1.72 -0.93
N GLU A 316 14.10 1.43 -0.13
CA GLU A 316 14.13 0.30 0.80
C GLU A 316 14.14 -1.05 0.08
N LEU A 317 13.52 -1.14 -1.09
CA LEU A 317 13.41 -2.36 -1.89
C LEU A 317 14.20 -2.32 -3.19
N ILE A 318 14.24 -1.16 -3.82
CA ILE A 318 14.88 -1.01 -5.13
C ILE A 318 16.25 -0.36 -4.96
N HIS A 319 17.28 -1.14 -5.22
CA HIS A 319 18.64 -0.69 -5.37
C HIS A 319 18.96 -0.62 -6.85
N HIS A 320 19.30 0.58 -7.33
CA HIS A 320 19.54 0.84 -8.75
C HIS A 320 20.56 -0.13 -9.35
N GLU A 321 20.26 -0.68 -10.54
CA GLU A 321 21.05 -1.71 -11.26
C GLU A 321 21.23 -3.04 -10.51
N THR A 322 20.58 -3.23 -9.37
CA THR A 322 20.67 -4.46 -8.56
C THR A 322 19.33 -5.17 -8.46
N THR A 323 18.30 -4.53 -7.89
CA THR A 323 16.97 -5.12 -7.73
C THR A 323 15.91 -4.42 -8.58
N GLY A 324 16.32 -3.43 -9.38
CA GLY A 324 15.50 -2.66 -10.28
C GLY A 324 16.22 -1.42 -10.80
N LEU A 325 15.51 -0.55 -11.48
CA LEU A 325 16.04 0.69 -12.04
C LEU A 325 15.33 1.88 -11.40
N LEU A 326 16.09 2.86 -10.95
CA LEU A 326 15.58 4.09 -10.35
C LEU A 326 15.82 5.29 -11.27
N ALA A 327 14.83 6.17 -11.33
CA ALA A 327 14.97 7.51 -11.91
C ALA A 327 14.18 8.51 -11.08
N ASP A 328 14.51 9.80 -11.17
CA ASP A 328 13.72 10.85 -10.54
C ASP A 328 12.24 10.72 -10.93
N PHE A 329 11.35 11.00 -9.99
CA PHE A 329 9.90 10.86 -10.18
C PHE A 329 9.38 11.67 -11.37
N PHE A 330 9.98 12.84 -11.63
CA PHE A 330 9.58 13.76 -12.71
C PHE A 330 10.38 13.57 -13.99
N ASP A 331 11.44 12.75 -13.98
CA ASP A 331 12.28 12.51 -15.16
C ASP A 331 11.66 11.43 -16.06
N VAL A 332 10.66 11.89 -16.83
CA VAL A 332 9.94 11.06 -17.83
C VAL A 332 10.89 10.45 -18.85
N ASP A 333 11.96 11.16 -19.21
CA ASP A 333 12.92 10.70 -20.23
C ASP A 333 13.75 9.54 -19.72
N THR A 334 14.33 9.65 -18.54
CA THR A 334 15.13 8.56 -17.94
C THR A 334 14.26 7.35 -17.62
N LEU A 335 13.02 7.54 -17.09
CA LEU A 335 12.06 6.45 -16.88
C LEU A 335 11.76 5.69 -18.19
N ALA A 336 11.50 6.43 -19.27
CA ALA A 336 11.22 5.83 -20.58
C ALA A 336 12.46 5.13 -21.16
N GLN A 337 13.66 5.70 -21.04
CA GLN A 337 14.92 5.09 -21.48
C GLN A 337 15.20 3.79 -20.72
N HIS A 338 15.02 3.75 -19.42
CA HIS A 338 15.15 2.52 -18.63
C HIS A 338 14.17 1.44 -19.11
N ALA A 339 12.91 1.80 -19.34
CA ALA A 339 11.91 0.86 -19.84
C ALA A 339 12.30 0.36 -21.26
N LEU A 340 12.66 1.23 -22.17
CA LEU A 340 13.08 0.86 -23.54
C LEU A 340 14.31 -0.05 -23.53
N ARG A 341 15.31 0.20 -22.66
CA ARG A 341 16.50 -0.65 -22.48
C ARG A 341 16.08 -2.06 -22.07
N VAL A 342 15.19 -2.18 -21.08
CA VAL A 342 14.66 -3.48 -20.61
C VAL A 342 13.87 -4.18 -21.73
N LEU A 343 12.96 -3.46 -22.38
CA LEU A 343 12.08 -4.02 -23.42
C LEU A 343 12.80 -4.46 -24.67
N ALA A 344 13.92 -3.81 -25.01
CA ALA A 344 14.75 -4.22 -26.13
C ALA A 344 15.39 -5.59 -25.90
N LYS A 345 15.81 -5.89 -24.67
CA LYS A 345 16.53 -7.10 -24.31
C LYS A 345 16.08 -7.66 -22.93
N PRO A 346 14.83 -8.12 -22.80
CA PRO A 346 14.30 -8.52 -21.48
C PRO A 346 15.13 -9.62 -20.80
N ALA A 347 15.66 -10.56 -21.57
CA ALA A 347 16.47 -11.64 -21.04
C ALA A 347 17.78 -11.17 -20.37
N GLU A 348 18.41 -10.11 -20.91
CA GLU A 348 19.63 -9.53 -20.34
C GLU A 348 19.36 -8.78 -19.01
N HIS A 349 18.13 -8.30 -18.78
CA HIS A 349 17.74 -7.56 -17.58
C HIS A 349 16.96 -8.40 -16.56
N ARG A 350 16.72 -9.69 -16.86
CA ARG A 350 15.98 -10.59 -15.98
C ARG A 350 16.64 -10.73 -14.59
N TYR A 351 17.94 -10.57 -14.50
CA TYR A 351 18.68 -10.62 -13.23
C TYR A 351 18.15 -9.61 -12.19
N LEU A 352 17.65 -8.44 -12.63
CA LEU A 352 17.07 -7.43 -11.73
C LEU A 352 15.82 -7.96 -11.03
N GLY A 353 14.93 -8.60 -11.79
CA GLY A 353 13.72 -9.22 -11.26
C GLY A 353 14.05 -10.42 -10.35
N GLU A 354 15.02 -11.25 -10.73
CA GLU A 354 15.44 -12.38 -9.89
C GLU A 354 16.11 -11.91 -8.59
N ALA A 355 16.90 -10.83 -8.62
CA ALA A 355 17.49 -10.26 -7.42
C ALA A 355 16.40 -9.61 -6.52
N GLY A 356 15.41 -8.93 -7.10
CA GLY A 356 14.25 -8.42 -6.38
C GLY A 356 13.44 -9.52 -5.71
N LYS A 357 13.18 -10.62 -6.44
CA LYS A 357 12.52 -11.82 -5.90
C LYS A 357 13.33 -12.43 -4.75
N ALA A 358 14.65 -12.56 -4.90
CA ALA A 358 15.51 -13.07 -3.84
C ALA A 358 15.44 -12.21 -2.58
N LEU A 359 15.42 -10.86 -2.70
CA LEU A 359 15.24 -9.94 -1.59
C LEU A 359 13.92 -10.19 -0.86
N ILE A 360 12.80 -10.38 -1.60
CA ILE A 360 11.50 -10.69 -0.99
C ILE A 360 11.57 -12.01 -0.22
N HIS A 361 12.15 -13.07 -0.82
CA HIS A 361 12.28 -14.38 -0.17
C HIS A 361 13.18 -14.34 1.07
N GLU A 362 14.21 -13.51 1.07
CA GLU A 362 15.12 -13.36 2.22
C GLU A 362 14.46 -12.66 3.41
N LYS A 363 13.63 -11.60 3.16
CA LYS A 363 13.23 -10.67 4.22
C LYS A 363 11.72 -10.53 4.42
N TYR A 364 10.90 -10.67 3.39
CA TYR A 364 9.52 -10.16 3.38
C TYR A 364 8.44 -11.21 3.18
N THR A 365 8.78 -12.51 3.08
CA THR A 365 7.74 -13.56 3.01
C THR A 365 7.06 -13.76 4.37
N LEU A 366 5.87 -14.37 4.39
CA LEU A 366 5.18 -14.72 5.62
C LEU A 366 6.05 -15.56 6.57
N GLU A 367 6.86 -16.49 6.02
CA GLU A 367 7.76 -17.33 6.81
C GLU A 367 8.87 -16.52 7.51
N ARG A 368 9.23 -15.36 6.96
CA ARG A 368 10.25 -14.45 7.52
C ARG A 368 9.68 -13.44 8.49
N THR A 369 8.52 -12.88 8.17
CA THR A 369 7.93 -11.78 8.95
C THR A 369 7.08 -12.26 10.11
N LEU A 370 6.40 -13.40 9.96
CA LEU A 370 5.55 -13.95 11.00
C LEU A 370 6.28 -14.27 12.32
N PRO A 371 7.49 -14.88 12.31
CA PRO A 371 8.27 -15.06 13.55
C PRO A 371 8.58 -13.74 14.25
N GLN A 372 8.84 -12.67 13.51
CA GLN A 372 9.07 -11.33 14.07
C GLN A 372 7.79 -10.79 14.71
N MET A 373 6.65 -10.94 14.05
CA MET A 373 5.33 -10.55 14.57
C MET A 373 4.98 -11.36 15.84
N LEU A 374 5.19 -12.67 15.84
CA LEU A 374 4.97 -13.51 17.01
C LEU A 374 5.90 -13.13 18.17
N ASN A 375 7.14 -12.75 17.87
CA ASN A 375 8.05 -12.26 18.91
C ASN A 375 7.56 -10.91 19.51
N LEU A 376 7.06 -10.00 18.67
CA LEU A 376 6.42 -8.77 19.17
C LEU A 376 5.22 -9.08 20.08
N TYR A 377 4.37 -10.05 19.71
CA TYR A 377 3.23 -10.49 20.52
C TYR A 377 3.68 -11.08 21.85
N ARG A 378 4.73 -11.91 21.87
CA ARG A 378 5.29 -12.50 23.10
C ARG A 378 5.89 -11.45 24.02
N LYS A 379 6.60 -10.47 23.48
CA LYS A 379 7.14 -9.35 24.30
C LYS A 379 6.02 -8.57 25.00
N ALA A 380 4.91 -8.32 24.29
CA ALA A 380 3.76 -7.61 24.86
C ALA A 380 2.93 -8.51 25.80
N GLN A 381 2.82 -9.80 25.51
CA GLN A 381 2.03 -10.78 26.28
C GLN A 381 2.85 -12.04 26.56
N PRO A 382 3.47 -12.15 27.75
CA PRO A 382 4.33 -13.30 28.11
C PRO A 382 3.65 -14.67 28.05
N LYS A 383 2.32 -14.74 28.12
CA LYS A 383 1.57 -16.01 27.96
C LYS A 383 1.78 -16.68 26.59
N PHE A 384 2.25 -15.95 25.59
CA PHE A 384 2.60 -16.51 24.27
C PHE A 384 4.06 -16.97 24.20
N ALA A 385 4.79 -16.95 25.32
CA ALA A 385 6.20 -17.34 25.37
C ALA A 385 6.42 -18.86 25.44
N GLU A 386 5.38 -19.62 25.79
CA GLU A 386 5.35 -21.08 25.86
C GLU A 386 4.72 -21.66 24.58
#